data_b02ea712d2be1c80935130ab1ae61e21
#
_entry.id   b02ea712d2be1c80935130ab1ae61e21
#
_cell.length_a   1.000
_cell.length_b   1.000
_cell.length_c   1.000
_cell.angle_alpha   90.00
_cell.angle_beta   90.00
_cell.angle_gamma   90.00
#
_symmetry.space_group_name_H-M   'P 1'
#
loop_
_entity.id
_entity.type
_entity.pdbx_description
1 polymer ?
#
loop_
_entity_poly.entity_id
_entity_poly.type
_entity_poly.pdbx_seq_one_letter_code
_entity_poly.pdbx_strand_id
1 'polypeptide(L)'
;MKKTFLALASLTAALFLGACTSVATFDYTAAPGVMMKFREAGAATKSVAVMPFMDQRGPGAPGAVHPAGDHGSLYLGLIPLLPYGWVEKGEPENSVDFVSLGRFGFNPQNDLAAAAIASLKTSGLFSSVTKANNMQQAANADYIWRGTVTSTFYRGRMFSYCISYFFSPVLWVIGFPEGSSTNELGVKFELVDRASGEVVWRYDWLDSDYLNHWLYARIGKDVSMYPQLMKRAMNSALSDLSQNVPDL
;
A
#
# COMPACT_ATOMS: atom_id res chain seq x y z
N MET A 1 -34.55 25.69 26.65
CA MET A 1 -33.19 25.16 26.80
C MET A 1 -33.10 23.63 26.69
N LYS A 2 -33.90 22.79 27.32
CA LYS A 2 -33.82 21.31 27.19
C LYS A 2 -34.08 20.81 25.74
N LYS A 3 -35.02 21.41 25.02
CA LYS A 3 -35.38 21.01 23.64
C LYS A 3 -34.30 21.34 22.60
N THR A 4 -33.60 22.47 22.79
CA THR A 4 -32.46 22.87 21.94
C THR A 4 -31.23 21.99 22.16
N PHE A 5 -31.00 21.54 23.38
CA PHE A 5 -29.92 20.64 23.71
C PHE A 5 -30.14 19.23 23.12
N LEU A 6 -31.38 18.73 23.16
CA LEU A 6 -31.76 17.45 22.54
C LEU A 6 -31.63 17.49 21.02
N ALA A 7 -32.01 18.59 20.38
CA ALA A 7 -31.91 18.77 18.94
C ALA A 7 -30.43 18.85 18.48
N LEU A 8 -29.58 19.50 19.26
CA LEU A 8 -28.15 19.57 18.98
C LEU A 8 -27.47 18.20 19.16
N ALA A 9 -27.84 17.46 20.21
CA ALA A 9 -27.33 16.10 20.45
C ALA A 9 -27.76 15.09 19.40
N SER A 10 -29.01 15.19 18.89
CA SER A 10 -29.47 14.33 17.80
C SER A 10 -28.85 14.69 16.44
N LEU A 11 -28.57 15.97 16.19
CA LEU A 11 -27.89 16.39 14.98
C LEU A 11 -26.42 15.92 14.97
N THR A 12 -25.73 15.99 16.11
CA THR A 12 -24.36 15.47 16.26
C THR A 12 -24.34 13.94 16.12
N ALA A 13 -25.29 13.23 16.73
CA ALA A 13 -25.41 11.78 16.58
C ALA A 13 -25.72 11.36 15.13
N ALA A 14 -26.55 12.11 14.41
CA ALA A 14 -26.85 11.85 13.00
C ALA A 14 -25.66 12.10 12.06
N LEU A 15 -24.79 13.06 12.39
CA LEU A 15 -23.55 13.31 11.67
C LEU A 15 -22.52 12.18 11.86
N PHE A 16 -22.50 11.55 13.04
CA PHE A 16 -21.63 10.39 13.30
C PHE A 16 -22.16 9.08 12.72
N LEU A 17 -23.48 8.93 12.55
CA LEU A 17 -24.09 7.74 11.93
C LEU A 17 -24.03 7.74 10.40
N GLY A 18 -23.76 8.90 9.79
CA GLY A 18 -23.58 9.03 8.32
C GLY A 18 -22.17 8.82 7.85
N ALA A 19 -21.21 8.47 8.72
CA ALA A 19 -19.89 8.04 8.33
C ALA A 19 -20.01 6.67 7.62
N CYS A 20 -20.35 6.70 6.33
CA CYS A 20 -20.21 5.56 5.46
C CYS A 20 -18.79 5.03 5.65
N THR A 21 -18.66 3.78 6.06
CA THR A 21 -17.39 3.07 6.08
C THR A 21 -16.84 3.09 4.67
N SER A 22 -15.97 4.03 4.37
CA SER A 22 -15.32 4.11 3.08
C SER A 22 -14.34 2.95 2.98
N VAL A 23 -14.52 2.09 1.99
CA VAL A 23 -13.53 1.07 1.65
C VAL A 23 -12.51 1.76 0.75
N ALA A 24 -11.31 2.01 1.24
CA ALA A 24 -10.21 2.41 0.40
C ALA A 24 -9.70 1.16 -0.33
N THR A 25 -9.72 1.19 -1.66
CA THR A 25 -9.17 0.11 -2.51
C THR A 25 -7.78 0.49 -2.98
N PHE A 26 -6.96 -0.53 -3.25
CA PHE A 26 -5.67 -0.34 -3.92
C PHE A 26 -5.93 0.10 -5.37
N ASP A 27 -5.89 1.39 -5.61
CA ASP A 27 -6.09 1.97 -6.93
C ASP A 27 -4.74 2.32 -7.56
N TYR A 28 -4.29 1.43 -8.44
CA TYR A 28 -3.05 1.61 -9.19
C TYR A 28 -3.36 2.07 -10.61
N THR A 29 -3.34 3.38 -10.80
CA THR A 29 -3.40 3.95 -12.15
C THR A 29 -1.99 4.16 -12.68
N ALA A 30 -1.65 3.46 -13.74
CA ALA A 30 -0.48 3.76 -14.57
C ALA A 30 -0.78 5.07 -15.33
N ALA A 31 -0.67 6.21 -14.65
CA ALA A 31 -0.91 7.50 -15.28
C ALA A 31 0.16 7.73 -16.36
N PRO A 32 -0.23 8.03 -17.61
CA PRO A 32 0.72 8.43 -18.66
C PRO A 32 1.55 9.61 -18.16
N GLY A 33 2.87 9.52 -18.25
CA GLY A 33 3.81 10.55 -17.83
C GLY A 33 4.42 10.38 -16.44
N VAL A 34 3.90 9.46 -15.60
CA VAL A 34 4.48 9.14 -14.29
C VAL A 34 5.32 7.85 -14.35
N MET A 35 5.03 6.98 -15.32
CA MET A 35 5.80 5.75 -15.56
C MET A 35 6.88 6.00 -16.61
N MET A 36 8.10 5.58 -16.31
CA MET A 36 9.20 5.67 -17.25
C MET A 36 8.94 4.76 -18.45
N LYS A 37 9.10 5.32 -19.66
CA LYS A 37 9.12 4.58 -20.92
C LYS A 37 10.58 4.44 -21.34
N PHE A 38 11.05 3.22 -21.44
CA PHE A 38 12.45 2.93 -21.73
C PHE A 38 12.72 2.65 -23.21
N ARG A 39 11.71 2.11 -23.93
CA ARG A 39 11.80 1.82 -25.35
C ARG A 39 10.52 2.23 -26.08
N GLU A 40 10.65 2.53 -27.37
CA GLU A 40 9.50 2.73 -28.24
C GLU A 40 8.71 1.43 -28.42
N ALA A 41 7.40 1.55 -28.62
CA ALA A 41 6.54 0.39 -28.82
C ALA A 41 7.01 -0.38 -30.06
N GLY A 42 7.19 -1.70 -29.92
CA GLY A 42 7.65 -2.60 -31.00
C GLY A 42 9.18 -2.77 -31.10
N ALA A 43 9.97 -2.08 -30.26
CA ALA A 43 11.43 -2.30 -30.27
C ALA A 43 11.82 -3.53 -29.42
N ALA A 44 11.00 -3.95 -28.49
CA ALA A 44 11.25 -5.13 -27.66
C ALA A 44 10.87 -6.41 -28.41
N THR A 45 11.68 -7.46 -28.26
CA THR A 45 11.48 -8.77 -28.92
C THR A 45 11.01 -9.85 -27.93
N LYS A 46 11.31 -9.68 -26.67
CA LYS A 46 11.07 -10.67 -25.62
C LYS A 46 9.71 -10.49 -24.95
N SER A 47 9.10 -11.57 -24.56
CA SER A 47 7.82 -11.61 -23.85
C SER A 47 8.01 -11.98 -22.39
N VAL A 48 7.11 -11.49 -21.52
CA VAL A 48 7.15 -11.80 -20.09
C VAL A 48 5.77 -12.20 -19.55
N ALA A 49 5.76 -13.24 -18.71
CA ALA A 49 4.59 -13.65 -17.94
C ALA A 49 4.78 -13.25 -16.47
N VAL A 50 3.79 -12.55 -15.91
CA VAL A 50 3.81 -12.11 -14.51
C VAL A 50 2.99 -13.07 -13.66
N MET A 51 3.64 -13.63 -12.65
CA MET A 51 3.01 -14.53 -11.66
C MET A 51 2.38 -13.72 -10.52
N PRO A 52 1.37 -14.25 -9.82
CA PRO A 52 0.96 -13.71 -8.52
C PRO A 52 2.16 -13.61 -7.59
N PHE A 53 2.21 -12.52 -6.79
CA PHE A 53 3.34 -12.32 -5.89
C PHE A 53 3.29 -13.31 -4.73
N MET A 54 4.44 -13.77 -4.29
CA MET A 54 4.56 -14.57 -3.08
C MET A 54 4.47 -13.66 -1.85
N ASP A 55 3.78 -14.11 -0.83
CA ASP A 55 3.70 -13.41 0.45
C ASP A 55 4.73 -13.97 1.43
N GLN A 56 5.70 -13.14 1.81
CA GLN A 56 6.74 -13.47 2.79
C GLN A 56 6.71 -12.54 4.01
N ARG A 57 5.54 -11.98 4.32
CA ARG A 57 5.36 -11.10 5.48
C ARG A 57 5.10 -11.87 6.78
N GLY A 58 4.79 -13.14 6.71
CA GLY A 58 4.40 -13.98 7.84
C GLY A 58 5.48 -14.12 8.93
N PRO A 59 5.09 -14.47 10.16
CA PRO A 59 6.01 -14.70 11.26
C PRO A 59 7.02 -15.80 10.89
N GLY A 60 8.30 -15.46 10.95
CA GLY A 60 9.38 -16.40 10.63
C GLY A 60 9.62 -16.63 9.14
N ALA A 61 8.95 -15.91 8.25
CA ALA A 61 9.25 -15.97 6.82
C ALA A 61 10.65 -15.41 6.55
N PRO A 62 11.51 -16.10 5.80
CA PRO A 62 12.84 -15.60 5.46
C PRO A 62 12.73 -14.28 4.67
N GLY A 63 13.33 -13.22 5.20
CA GLY A 63 13.34 -11.90 4.55
C GLY A 63 12.14 -11.01 4.87
N ALA A 64 11.25 -11.42 5.77
CA ALA A 64 10.24 -10.51 6.33
C ALA A 64 10.94 -9.39 7.12
N VAL A 65 10.66 -8.15 6.75
CA VAL A 65 11.24 -6.97 7.43
C VAL A 65 10.53 -6.72 8.75
N HIS A 66 9.21 -6.92 8.77
CA HIS A 66 8.39 -6.87 9.96
C HIS A 66 7.55 -8.14 10.08
N PRO A 67 7.48 -8.74 11.26
CA PRO A 67 6.59 -9.90 11.44
C PRO A 67 5.14 -9.46 11.22
N ALA A 68 4.38 -10.30 10.53
CA ALA A 68 2.94 -10.13 10.46
C ALA A 68 2.35 -10.20 11.87
N GLY A 69 1.46 -9.30 12.18
CA GLY A 69 0.77 -9.24 13.46
C GLY A 69 0.29 -7.84 13.78
N ASP A 70 -0.72 -7.79 14.64
CA ASP A 70 -1.25 -6.54 15.15
C ASP A 70 -0.51 -6.17 16.43
N HIS A 71 0.23 -5.09 16.39
CA HIS A 71 0.80 -4.47 17.57
C HIS A 71 0.11 -3.12 17.76
N GLY A 72 -0.78 -3.03 18.72
CA GLY A 72 -1.44 -1.79 19.08
C GLY A 72 -1.13 -1.45 20.53
N SER A 73 -0.79 -0.21 20.79
CA SER A 73 -0.71 0.33 22.13
C SER A 73 -1.61 1.56 22.22
N LEU A 74 -2.81 1.35 22.74
CA LEU A 74 -3.63 2.46 23.19
C LEU A 74 -3.12 2.86 24.58
N TYR A 75 -2.27 3.87 24.66
CA TYR A 75 -1.91 4.49 25.92
C TYR A 75 -3.07 5.39 26.38
N LEU A 76 -3.91 4.84 27.23
CA LEU A 76 -4.62 5.67 28.18
C LEU A 76 -3.56 6.05 29.22
N GLY A 77 -2.96 7.21 29.09
CA GLY A 77 -1.91 7.65 30.01
C GLY A 77 -2.40 7.65 31.45
N LEU A 78 -1.47 7.70 32.42
CA LEU A 78 -1.71 7.82 33.85
C LEU A 78 -2.70 8.96 34.23
N ILE A 79 -2.92 9.90 33.33
CA ILE A 79 -3.97 10.90 33.38
C ILE A 79 -5.08 10.40 32.45
N PRO A 80 -6.25 9.96 32.96
CA PRO A 80 -7.32 9.35 32.16
C PRO A 80 -7.92 10.28 31.08
N LEU A 81 -7.35 11.44 30.87
CA LEU A 81 -7.80 12.48 29.96
C LEU A 81 -6.78 12.74 28.81
N LEU A 82 -5.70 11.98 28.72
CA LEU A 82 -4.69 12.11 27.67
C LEU A 82 -4.54 10.80 26.91
N PRO A 83 -5.40 10.48 25.96
CA PRO A 83 -5.14 9.35 25.08
C PRO A 83 -3.98 9.71 24.16
N TYR A 84 -3.04 8.86 24.22
CA TYR A 84 -1.91 8.81 23.31
C TYR A 84 -1.88 7.40 22.75
N GLY A 85 -1.97 7.27 21.45
CA GLY A 85 -2.05 5.93 20.87
C GLY A 85 -1.50 5.86 19.46
N TRP A 86 -0.97 4.68 19.15
CA TRP A 86 -0.65 4.28 17.78
C TRP A 86 -1.05 2.83 17.58
N VAL A 87 -1.28 2.47 16.35
CA VAL A 87 -1.54 1.11 15.89
C VAL A 87 -0.48 0.75 14.85
N GLU A 88 0.08 -0.44 14.97
CA GLU A 88 1.05 -0.98 14.00
C GLU A 88 0.53 -2.31 13.48
N LYS A 89 0.56 -2.49 12.16
CA LYS A 89 0.06 -3.70 11.50
C LYS A 89 0.99 -4.11 10.37
N GLY A 90 1.36 -5.39 10.35
CA GLY A 90 2.11 -5.98 9.25
C GLY A 90 1.23 -6.36 8.06
N GLU A 91 -0.08 -6.54 8.29
CA GLU A 91 -1.08 -6.91 7.29
C GLU A 91 -2.28 -5.95 7.34
N PRO A 92 -2.15 -4.74 6.80
CA PRO A 92 -3.16 -3.70 6.94
C PRO A 92 -4.48 -4.03 6.24
N GLU A 93 -4.47 -4.92 5.25
CA GLU A 93 -5.66 -5.35 4.50
C GLU A 93 -6.74 -6.00 5.36
N ASN A 94 -6.36 -6.57 6.48
CA ASN A 94 -7.28 -7.18 7.44
C ASN A 94 -7.68 -6.24 8.57
N SER A 95 -7.21 -4.97 8.53
CA SER A 95 -7.40 -4.06 9.63
C SER A 95 -8.71 -3.27 9.55
N VAL A 96 -9.47 -3.36 10.63
CA VAL A 96 -10.40 -2.30 11.04
C VAL A 96 -9.82 -1.76 12.33
N ASP A 97 -9.26 -0.58 12.32
CA ASP A 97 -8.70 -0.02 13.51
C ASP A 97 -9.36 1.31 13.93
N PHE A 98 -9.03 1.74 15.13
CA PHE A 98 -9.61 2.93 15.74
C PHE A 98 -9.17 4.23 15.04
N VAL A 99 -8.05 4.21 14.34
CA VAL A 99 -7.49 5.35 13.61
C VAL A 99 -8.00 5.38 12.18
N SER A 100 -8.25 4.19 11.60
CA SER A 100 -8.84 4.05 10.28
C SER A 100 -10.34 3.87 10.39
N LEU A 101 -11.11 4.86 9.99
CA LEU A 101 -12.57 4.79 9.93
C LEU A 101 -13.07 3.93 8.75
N GLY A 102 -12.18 3.31 8.00
CA GLY A 102 -12.50 2.51 6.83
C GLY A 102 -11.87 1.13 6.82
N ARG A 103 -12.36 0.29 5.92
CA ARG A 103 -11.71 -0.97 5.56
C ARG A 103 -10.82 -0.74 4.35
N PHE A 104 -9.70 -1.43 4.30
CA PHE A 104 -8.81 -1.40 3.16
C PHE A 104 -8.93 -2.69 2.36
N GLY A 105 -9.44 -2.58 1.13
CA GLY A 105 -9.50 -3.68 0.17
C GLY A 105 -8.18 -3.79 -0.57
N PHE A 106 -7.28 -4.63 -0.07
CA PHE A 106 -5.96 -4.87 -0.65
C PHE A 106 -5.65 -6.37 -0.63
N ASN A 107 -5.27 -6.90 -1.77
CA ASN A 107 -4.76 -8.24 -1.91
C ASN A 107 -3.34 -8.16 -2.48
N PRO A 108 -2.29 -8.12 -1.62
CA PRO A 108 -0.93 -7.86 -2.05
C PRO A 108 -0.45 -8.77 -3.18
N GLN A 109 -0.79 -10.06 -3.12
CA GLN A 109 -0.37 -11.02 -4.14
C GLN A 109 -0.92 -10.71 -5.53
N ASN A 110 -2.18 -10.30 -5.62
CA ASN A 110 -2.84 -10.04 -6.89
C ASN A 110 -2.73 -8.56 -7.32
N ASP A 111 -2.90 -7.64 -6.37
CA ASP A 111 -2.92 -6.20 -6.68
C ASP A 111 -1.54 -5.69 -7.07
N LEU A 112 -0.47 -6.14 -6.38
CA LEU A 112 0.89 -5.78 -6.74
C LEU A 112 1.32 -6.44 -8.05
N ALA A 113 0.88 -7.67 -8.32
CA ALA A 113 1.11 -8.32 -9.61
C ALA A 113 0.39 -7.58 -10.75
N ALA A 114 -0.85 -7.13 -10.54
CA ALA A 114 -1.58 -6.32 -11.53
C ALA A 114 -0.89 -4.97 -11.77
N ALA A 115 -0.38 -4.33 -10.71
CA ALA A 115 0.40 -3.10 -10.81
C ALA A 115 1.71 -3.31 -11.60
N ALA A 116 2.40 -4.43 -11.36
CA ALA A 116 3.59 -4.79 -12.12
C ALA A 116 3.28 -5.00 -13.61
N ILE A 117 2.18 -5.70 -13.95
CA ILE A 117 1.73 -5.87 -15.33
C ILE A 117 1.50 -4.51 -16.01
N ALA A 118 0.79 -3.60 -15.34
CA ALA A 118 0.52 -2.26 -15.87
C ALA A 118 1.81 -1.48 -16.14
N SER A 119 2.77 -1.55 -15.21
CA SER A 119 4.07 -0.88 -15.32
C SER A 119 4.93 -1.47 -16.44
N LEU A 120 5.03 -2.81 -16.52
CA LEU A 120 5.78 -3.52 -17.55
C LEU A 120 5.23 -3.23 -18.95
N LYS A 121 3.90 -3.20 -19.12
CA LYS A 121 3.25 -2.82 -20.39
C LYS A 121 3.61 -1.40 -20.83
N THR A 122 3.66 -0.47 -19.88
CA THR A 122 3.96 0.94 -20.17
C THR A 122 5.45 1.16 -20.45
N SER A 123 6.34 0.35 -19.86
CA SER A 123 7.79 0.50 -19.95
C SER A 123 8.35 0.32 -21.37
N GLY A 124 7.70 -0.50 -22.20
CA GLY A 124 8.19 -0.87 -23.52
C GLY A 124 9.37 -1.85 -23.52
N LEU A 125 9.78 -2.40 -22.37
CA LEU A 125 10.90 -3.33 -22.26
C LEU A 125 10.57 -4.73 -22.81
N PHE A 126 9.29 -5.06 -22.89
CA PHE A 126 8.83 -6.35 -23.38
C PHE A 126 7.84 -6.19 -24.54
N SER A 127 7.91 -7.08 -25.53
CA SER A 127 7.00 -7.12 -26.68
C SER A 127 5.57 -7.49 -26.27
N SER A 128 5.43 -8.33 -25.25
CA SER A 128 4.15 -8.68 -24.65
C SER A 128 4.29 -8.96 -23.17
N VAL A 129 3.25 -8.57 -22.40
CA VAL A 129 3.17 -8.79 -20.96
C VAL A 129 1.84 -9.47 -20.66
N THR A 130 1.89 -10.68 -20.11
CA THR A 130 0.72 -11.49 -19.80
C THR A 130 0.64 -11.83 -18.33
N LYS A 131 -0.56 -12.06 -17.81
CA LYS A 131 -0.76 -12.64 -16.48
C LYS A 131 -0.73 -14.16 -16.60
N ALA A 132 0.01 -14.82 -15.73
CA ALA A 132 0.01 -16.27 -15.60
C ALA A 132 -0.23 -16.66 -14.14
N ASN A 133 -1.16 -17.57 -13.87
CA ASN A 133 -1.41 -18.05 -12.52
C ASN A 133 -0.60 -19.33 -12.21
N ASN A 134 0.00 -19.95 -13.22
CA ASN A 134 0.84 -21.13 -13.10
C ASN A 134 1.83 -21.22 -14.26
N MET A 135 2.79 -22.14 -14.17
CA MET A 135 3.83 -22.33 -15.18
C MET A 135 3.29 -22.76 -16.55
N GLN A 136 2.15 -23.44 -16.59
CA GLN A 136 1.53 -23.85 -17.86
C GLN A 136 1.02 -22.64 -18.64
N GLN A 137 0.43 -21.67 -17.96
CA GLN A 137 -0.01 -20.41 -18.57
C GLN A 137 1.16 -19.53 -19.01
N ALA A 138 2.32 -19.65 -18.36
CA ALA A 138 3.55 -18.97 -18.74
C ALA A 138 4.34 -19.69 -19.85
N ALA A 139 3.85 -20.79 -20.42
CA ALA A 139 4.62 -21.66 -21.33
C ALA A 139 5.12 -20.95 -22.59
N ASN A 140 4.41 -19.94 -23.07
CA ASN A 140 4.75 -19.20 -24.28
C ASN A 140 5.53 -17.90 -24.04
N ALA A 141 5.89 -17.59 -22.80
CA ALA A 141 6.71 -16.43 -22.48
C ALA A 141 8.20 -16.77 -22.51
N ASP A 142 9.04 -15.80 -22.87
CA ASP A 142 10.51 -15.93 -22.81
C ASP A 142 10.97 -15.83 -21.35
N TYR A 143 10.36 -14.92 -20.59
CA TYR A 143 10.70 -14.65 -19.20
C TYR A 143 9.49 -14.78 -18.27
N ILE A 144 9.78 -15.03 -16.99
CA ILE A 144 8.81 -15.02 -15.91
C ILE A 144 9.19 -13.92 -14.92
N TRP A 145 8.27 -12.99 -14.69
CA TRP A 145 8.39 -12.01 -13.63
C TRP A 145 7.80 -12.58 -12.35
N ARG A 146 8.62 -12.67 -11.32
CA ARG A 146 8.23 -13.08 -9.97
C ARG A 146 8.34 -11.89 -9.05
N GLY A 147 7.35 -11.70 -8.19
CA GLY A 147 7.38 -10.74 -7.11
C GLY A 147 7.23 -11.44 -5.77
N THR A 148 7.88 -10.88 -4.76
CA THR A 148 7.75 -11.34 -3.37
C THR A 148 7.49 -10.13 -2.49
N VAL A 149 6.43 -10.17 -1.70
CA VAL A 149 6.08 -9.12 -0.74
C VAL A 149 6.79 -9.43 0.58
N THR A 150 7.64 -8.53 1.03
CA THR A 150 8.43 -8.69 2.26
C THR A 150 7.96 -7.78 3.39
N SER A 151 7.32 -6.66 3.06
CA SER A 151 6.68 -5.76 4.03
C SER A 151 5.48 -5.04 3.43
N THR A 152 4.43 -4.89 4.23
CA THR A 152 3.34 -3.92 4.04
C THR A 152 3.06 -3.24 5.38
N PHE A 153 4.10 -2.93 6.12
CA PHE A 153 3.95 -2.41 7.47
C PHE A 153 3.18 -1.08 7.47
N TYR A 154 2.22 -0.99 8.38
CA TYR A 154 1.37 0.16 8.61
C TYR A 154 1.49 0.64 10.05
N ARG A 155 1.63 1.95 10.24
CA ARG A 155 1.56 2.59 11.54
C ARG A 155 0.62 3.78 11.50
N GLY A 156 -0.48 3.70 12.23
CA GLY A 156 -1.41 4.80 12.47
C GLY A 156 -1.13 5.50 13.80
N ARG A 157 -1.20 6.83 13.82
CA ARG A 157 -1.06 7.64 15.03
C ARG A 157 -2.20 8.66 15.11
N MET A 158 -2.73 8.84 16.31
CA MET A 158 -3.70 9.90 16.61
C MET A 158 -3.01 11.04 17.37
N PHE A 159 -3.33 12.27 17.03
CA PHE A 159 -2.76 13.46 17.66
C PHE A 159 -3.69 13.97 18.78
N SER A 160 -3.22 13.90 20.02
CA SER A 160 -3.91 14.46 21.18
C SER A 160 -3.50 15.90 21.50
N TYR A 161 -2.41 16.40 20.93
CA TYR A 161 -1.84 17.73 21.18
C TYR A 161 -1.54 18.02 22.66
N CYS A 162 -1.27 16.99 23.46
CA CYS A 162 -1.12 17.07 24.91
C CYS A 162 -2.35 17.61 25.64
N ILE A 163 -3.50 17.67 24.98
CA ILE A 163 -4.78 18.05 25.53
C ILE A 163 -5.62 16.79 25.76
N SER A 164 -6.57 16.86 26.69
CA SER A 164 -7.51 15.76 26.98
C SER A 164 -8.19 15.26 25.69
N TYR A 165 -8.44 13.96 25.61
CA TYR A 165 -9.21 13.31 24.53
C TYR A 165 -10.53 14.01 24.20
N PHE A 166 -11.18 14.56 25.21
CA PHE A 166 -12.44 15.29 25.02
C PHE A 166 -12.24 16.64 24.32
N PHE A 167 -11.05 17.23 24.40
CA PHE A 167 -10.76 18.53 23.79
C PHE A 167 -9.96 18.43 22.47
N SER A 168 -9.25 17.33 22.22
CA SER A 168 -8.54 17.13 20.96
C SER A 168 -9.45 17.29 19.74
N PRO A 169 -10.68 16.75 19.72
CA PRO A 169 -11.60 16.93 18.59
C PRO A 169 -11.92 18.40 18.27
N VAL A 170 -11.86 19.28 19.25
CA VAL A 170 -12.06 20.72 19.00
C VAL A 170 -10.93 21.28 18.11
N LEU A 171 -9.69 20.86 18.34
CA LEU A 171 -8.56 21.25 17.51
C LEU A 171 -8.71 20.69 16.08
N TRP A 172 -9.19 19.45 15.95
CA TRP A 172 -9.42 18.85 14.64
C TRP A 172 -10.50 19.59 13.85
N VAL A 173 -11.58 20.01 14.54
CA VAL A 173 -12.67 20.81 13.93
C VAL A 173 -12.18 22.17 13.44
N ILE A 174 -11.24 22.81 14.14
CA ILE A 174 -10.69 24.10 13.71
C ILE A 174 -9.53 23.97 12.71
N GLY A 175 -9.23 22.75 12.23
CA GLY A 175 -8.34 22.53 11.11
C GLY A 175 -6.95 21.96 11.45
N PHE A 176 -6.74 21.50 12.69
CA PHE A 176 -5.52 20.76 13.02
C PHE A 176 -5.62 19.30 12.52
N PRO A 177 -4.50 18.65 12.14
CA PRO A 177 -4.51 17.25 11.76
C PRO A 177 -5.03 16.35 12.90
N GLU A 178 -5.86 15.36 12.58
CA GLU A 178 -6.32 14.38 13.58
C GLU A 178 -5.28 13.30 13.87
N GLY A 179 -4.44 13.00 12.89
CA GLY A 179 -3.45 11.94 12.99
C GLY A 179 -2.56 11.85 11.78
N SER A 180 -1.78 10.80 11.75
CA SER A 180 -0.92 10.44 10.61
C SER A 180 -0.85 8.93 10.44
N SER A 181 -0.64 8.48 9.20
CA SER A 181 -0.36 7.09 8.87
C SER A 181 0.94 6.98 8.13
N THR A 182 1.76 6.02 8.51
CA THR A 182 2.96 5.62 7.77
C THR A 182 2.69 4.30 7.10
N ASN A 183 2.96 4.21 5.82
CA ASN A 183 2.88 2.98 5.05
C ASN A 183 4.29 2.61 4.57
N GLU A 184 4.66 1.36 4.70
CA GLU A 184 5.91 0.82 4.19
C GLU A 184 5.61 -0.33 3.24
N LEU A 185 6.28 -0.35 2.10
CA LEU A 185 6.20 -1.44 1.14
C LEU A 185 7.59 -2.01 0.89
N GLY A 186 7.76 -3.29 1.16
CA GLY A 186 8.92 -4.08 0.79
C GLY A 186 8.57 -5.09 -0.28
N VAL A 187 9.28 -5.08 -1.39
CA VAL A 187 9.08 -6.00 -2.51
C VAL A 187 10.41 -6.44 -3.09
N LYS A 188 10.48 -7.71 -3.50
CA LYS A 188 11.59 -8.26 -4.28
C LYS A 188 11.06 -8.65 -5.64
N PHE A 189 11.80 -8.31 -6.68
CA PHE A 189 11.49 -8.68 -8.03
C PHE A 189 12.58 -9.61 -8.60
N GLU A 190 12.16 -10.60 -9.35
CA GLU A 190 13.05 -11.50 -10.06
C GLU A 190 12.57 -11.65 -11.51
N LEU A 191 13.50 -11.57 -12.44
CA LEU A 191 13.30 -11.98 -13.82
C LEU A 191 13.96 -13.34 -14.00
N VAL A 192 13.17 -14.34 -14.39
CA VAL A 192 13.61 -15.71 -14.57
C VAL A 192 13.54 -16.05 -16.04
N ASP A 193 14.63 -16.52 -16.62
CA ASP A 193 14.59 -17.13 -17.96
C ASP A 193 13.75 -18.41 -17.88
N ARG A 194 12.71 -18.48 -18.70
CA ARG A 194 11.77 -19.61 -18.64
C ARG A 194 12.39 -20.92 -19.13
N ALA A 195 13.31 -20.86 -20.07
CA ALA A 195 13.89 -22.05 -20.68
C ALA A 195 14.90 -22.73 -19.76
N SER A 196 15.77 -21.95 -19.12
CA SER A 196 16.78 -22.46 -18.18
C SER A 196 16.25 -22.57 -16.73
N GLY A 197 15.27 -21.75 -16.36
CA GLY A 197 14.82 -21.60 -14.97
C GLY A 197 15.75 -20.74 -14.12
N GLU A 198 16.78 -20.14 -14.71
CA GLU A 198 17.74 -19.31 -14.00
C GLU A 198 17.20 -17.89 -13.75
N VAL A 199 17.54 -17.33 -12.59
CA VAL A 199 17.26 -15.93 -12.27
C VAL A 199 18.31 -15.08 -12.96
N VAL A 200 17.89 -14.37 -14.02
CA VAL A 200 18.78 -13.50 -14.83
C VAL A 200 18.91 -12.10 -14.26
N TRP A 201 17.96 -11.69 -13.39
CA TRP A 201 17.99 -10.39 -12.74
C TRP A 201 17.19 -10.45 -11.45
N ARG A 202 17.62 -9.65 -10.44
CA ARG A 202 16.95 -9.49 -9.15
C ARG A 202 17.07 -8.04 -8.67
N TYR A 203 16.00 -7.56 -8.01
CA TYR A 203 15.96 -6.23 -7.43
C TYR A 203 15.16 -6.24 -6.13
N ASP A 204 15.74 -5.75 -5.06
CA ASP A 204 15.11 -5.61 -3.76
C ASP A 204 14.79 -4.14 -3.50
N TRP A 205 13.58 -3.85 -3.06
CA TRP A 205 13.12 -2.50 -2.79
C TRP A 205 12.35 -2.43 -1.47
N LEU A 206 12.65 -1.40 -0.67
CA LEU A 206 11.96 -1.09 0.57
C LEU A 206 11.91 0.43 0.71
N ASP A 207 10.73 0.98 0.90
CA ASP A 207 10.54 2.41 1.15
C ASP A 207 9.25 2.64 1.93
N SER A 208 9.15 3.80 2.56
CA SER A 208 7.98 4.19 3.33
C SER A 208 7.58 5.62 3.01
N ASP A 209 6.30 5.89 3.20
CA ASP A 209 5.75 7.24 3.07
C ASP A 209 4.71 7.48 4.15
N TYR A 210 4.40 8.74 4.42
CA TYR A 210 3.45 9.10 5.45
C TYR A 210 2.38 10.05 4.92
N LEU A 211 1.21 9.98 5.54
CA LEU A 211 0.05 10.80 5.23
C LEU A 211 -0.48 11.41 6.52
N ASN A 212 -0.71 12.73 6.53
CA ASN A 212 -1.46 13.37 7.59
C ASN A 212 -2.96 13.36 7.26
N HIS A 213 -3.76 13.15 8.28
CA HIS A 213 -5.22 13.11 8.21
C HIS A 213 -5.80 14.36 8.87
N TRP A 214 -6.84 14.90 8.26
CA TRP A 214 -7.66 16.00 8.79
C TRP A 214 -9.12 15.58 8.79
N LEU A 215 -9.88 16.06 9.74
CA LEU A 215 -11.32 15.78 9.82
C LEU A 215 -12.06 16.05 8.51
N TYR A 216 -11.60 17.01 7.72
CA TYR A 216 -12.20 17.43 6.45
C TYR A 216 -11.52 16.85 5.22
N ALA A 217 -10.40 16.16 5.38
CA ALA A 217 -9.63 15.64 4.26
C ALA A 217 -8.84 14.39 4.64
N ARG A 218 -8.88 13.40 3.77
CA ARG A 218 -8.10 12.16 3.86
C ARG A 218 -8.52 11.17 4.96
N ILE A 219 -9.66 11.38 5.64
CA ILE A 219 -10.24 10.37 6.53
C ILE A 219 -10.45 9.07 5.74
N GLY A 220 -10.07 7.94 6.34
CA GLY A 220 -10.18 6.61 5.74
C GLY A 220 -9.20 6.35 4.59
N LYS A 221 -8.16 7.19 4.43
CA LYS A 221 -7.10 7.03 3.43
C LYS A 221 -5.77 6.59 4.02
N ASP A 222 -5.78 6.02 5.20
CA ASP A 222 -4.61 5.62 5.98
C ASP A 222 -3.60 4.76 5.20
N VAL A 223 -4.09 3.96 4.27
CA VAL A 223 -3.30 2.99 3.50
C VAL A 223 -3.22 3.35 2.02
N SER A 224 -3.51 4.61 1.67
CA SER A 224 -3.56 5.06 0.26
C SER A 224 -2.19 5.29 -0.37
N MET A 225 -1.11 5.14 0.41
CA MET A 225 0.25 5.34 -0.10
C MET A 225 0.83 4.11 -0.81
N TYR A 226 0.28 2.91 -0.60
CA TYR A 226 0.80 1.69 -1.24
C TYR A 226 0.82 1.74 -2.78
N PRO A 227 -0.19 2.27 -3.49
CA PRO A 227 -0.10 2.43 -4.94
C PRO A 227 1.06 3.33 -5.38
N GLN A 228 1.36 4.39 -4.63
CA GLN A 228 2.48 5.30 -4.93
C GLN A 228 3.83 4.66 -4.62
N LEU A 229 3.93 3.94 -3.49
CA LEU A 229 5.10 3.16 -3.13
C LEU A 229 5.39 2.11 -4.23
N MET A 230 4.38 1.40 -4.70
CA MET A 230 4.52 0.44 -5.79
C MET A 230 4.97 1.10 -7.11
N LYS A 231 4.49 2.32 -7.43
CA LYS A 231 4.98 3.06 -8.60
C LYS A 231 6.46 3.39 -8.49
N ARG A 232 6.92 3.85 -7.31
CA ARG A 232 8.34 4.11 -7.06
C ARG A 232 9.16 2.84 -7.19
N ALA A 233 8.70 1.74 -6.58
CA ALA A 233 9.34 0.43 -6.68
C ALA A 233 9.51 -0.02 -8.13
N MET A 234 8.43 0.03 -8.91
CA MET A 234 8.46 -0.38 -10.32
C MET A 234 9.33 0.53 -11.18
N ASN A 235 9.29 1.85 -10.99
CA ASN A 235 10.15 2.77 -11.72
C ASN A 235 11.64 2.51 -11.44
N SER A 236 11.99 2.30 -10.17
CA SER A 236 13.37 1.98 -9.78
C SER A 236 13.80 0.62 -10.33
N ALA A 237 12.96 -0.40 -10.20
CA ALA A 237 13.23 -1.75 -10.69
C ALA A 237 13.39 -1.80 -12.21
N LEU A 238 12.51 -1.13 -12.95
CA LEU A 238 12.57 -1.10 -14.42
C LEU A 238 13.76 -0.27 -14.93
N SER A 239 14.15 0.79 -14.22
CA SER A 239 15.36 1.54 -14.53
C SER A 239 16.61 0.68 -14.35
N ASP A 240 16.69 -0.05 -13.24
CA ASP A 240 17.80 -0.99 -12.98
C ASP A 240 17.81 -2.13 -14.01
N LEU A 241 16.66 -2.75 -14.29
CA LEU A 241 16.52 -3.81 -15.27
C LEU A 241 17.02 -3.38 -16.66
N SER A 242 16.63 -2.18 -17.11
CA SER A 242 17.02 -1.66 -18.44
C SER A 242 18.51 -1.42 -18.58
N GLN A 243 19.23 -1.21 -17.48
CA GLN A 243 20.67 -0.98 -17.45
C GLN A 243 21.46 -2.30 -17.34
N ASN A 244 20.93 -3.27 -16.59
CA ASN A 244 21.64 -4.51 -16.27
C ASN A 244 21.31 -5.67 -17.22
N VAL A 245 20.20 -5.59 -17.98
CA VAL A 245 19.78 -6.60 -18.95
C VAL A 245 19.44 -5.91 -20.29
N PRO A 246 20.46 -5.46 -21.05
CA PRO A 246 20.25 -4.65 -22.26
C PRO A 246 19.61 -5.43 -23.42
N ASP A 247 19.69 -6.76 -23.41
CA ASP A 247 19.24 -7.64 -24.49
C ASP A 247 17.78 -8.10 -24.40
N LEU A 248 16.97 -7.39 -23.58
CA LEU A 248 15.53 -7.64 -23.44
C LEU A 248 14.74 -7.25 -24.68
#